data_7d217d8bad4fa078d17246c173fa5c9b
#
_entry.id   7d217d8bad4fa078d17246c173fa5c9b
#
_cell.length_a   1.000
_cell.length_b   1.000
_cell.length_c   1.000
_cell.angle_alpha   90.00
_cell.angle_beta   90.00
_cell.angle_gamma   90.00
#
_symmetry.space_group_name_H-M   'P 1'
#
loop_
_entity.id
_entity.type
_entity.pdbx_description
1 polymer ?
#
loop_
_entity_poly.entity_id
_entity_poly.type
_entity_poly.pdbx_seq_one_letter_code
_entity_poly.pdbx_strand_id
1 'polypeptide(L)'
;MAEKTKKTELVRGLSLTATVMIVAGSMIGSGIFRKPSSMAQQLGSPELLIIIWIAAGLITFIGALINAEVSGMIDATGGQYVYFRKMYGDFTAYLYGWSILAVIQTGSQAAIAYAFAEYVGYFIKYPQISQHLQDFSFYLPLVGNIHPFLDFGTKAVAILCIAFLTGVNYIGVVFGGVVQTIVTYIKIISIVLISIFLLLLGNGSWSNIYTGFTMPKSDMTNMIAMIGLAFAGAFWAYDAWNSVTYVSGEVKNPRRNIPLSLLWGTLIVIAVYVLINVAYLYVLPIGEMAKSPLVAASAAEKIFGAKGASLISIAVIVSTFGALNGSILATARVPFAMAKANLFFKDLGKVHPKYGTPHVSLIVQGIWSCVLVLSGSFDTITDYVIFAAWLFYMLGAFGVFVLRKKMPDVERPYKVWGYPYTPAIFVIFSFLFLVNSVISDTSNAMMGLILIAAGLPMYLFWKYKDRGNNSVPTDV
;
A
#
# COMPACT_ATOMS: atom_id res chain seq x y z
N MET A 1 48.54 -9.58 -10.60
CA MET A 1 47.13 -9.31 -11.05
C MET A 1 46.29 -9.14 -9.80
N ALA A 2 46.01 -7.90 -9.40
CA ALA A 2 45.19 -7.61 -8.24
C ALA A 2 43.71 -7.66 -8.66
N GLU A 3 43.01 -8.69 -8.18
CA GLU A 3 41.59 -8.85 -8.35
C GLU A 3 40.87 -7.72 -7.61
N LYS A 4 40.33 -6.75 -8.37
CA LYS A 4 39.48 -5.70 -7.84
C LYS A 4 38.22 -6.35 -7.26
N THR A 5 38.21 -6.58 -5.96
CA THR A 5 36.98 -6.76 -5.19
C THR A 5 36.10 -5.52 -5.44
N LYS A 6 35.18 -5.62 -6.38
CA LYS A 6 34.09 -4.66 -6.53
C LYS A 6 33.29 -4.66 -5.25
N LYS A 7 33.53 -3.68 -4.38
CA LYS A 7 32.57 -3.30 -3.35
C LYS A 7 31.27 -2.99 -4.10
N THR A 8 30.27 -3.82 -3.96
CA THR A 8 28.90 -3.59 -4.45
C THR A 8 28.21 -2.60 -3.52
N GLU A 9 28.71 -1.38 -3.48
CA GLU A 9 27.98 -0.27 -2.87
C GLU A 9 26.91 0.18 -3.88
N LEU A 10 25.68 0.40 -3.37
CA LEU A 10 24.58 0.91 -4.16
C LEU A 10 24.94 2.28 -4.73
N VAL A 11 24.77 2.47 -6.04
CA VAL A 11 25.08 3.75 -6.70
C VAL A 11 23.99 4.76 -6.35
N ARG A 12 24.36 5.85 -5.66
CA ARG A 12 23.46 6.97 -5.34
C ARG A 12 23.11 7.77 -6.60
N GLY A 13 22.09 7.31 -7.32
CA GLY A 13 21.64 7.89 -8.60
C GLY A 13 20.36 8.72 -8.52
N LEU A 14 19.46 8.46 -7.53
CA LEU A 14 18.13 9.04 -7.47
C LEU A 14 18.14 10.51 -7.01
N SER A 15 17.65 11.42 -7.86
CA SER A 15 17.47 12.85 -7.55
C SER A 15 16.25 13.08 -6.65
N LEU A 16 16.08 14.32 -6.13
CA LEU A 16 14.88 14.72 -5.40
C LEU A 16 13.61 14.50 -6.22
N THR A 17 13.61 14.89 -7.50
CA THR A 17 12.46 14.69 -8.38
C THR A 17 12.11 13.20 -8.52
N ALA A 18 13.11 12.35 -8.74
CA ALA A 18 12.89 10.91 -8.83
C ALA A 18 12.32 10.33 -7.54
N THR A 19 12.80 10.77 -6.37
CA THR A 19 12.28 10.31 -5.07
C THR A 19 10.87 10.82 -4.76
N VAL A 20 10.52 12.06 -5.14
CA VAL A 20 9.14 12.57 -5.09
C VAL A 20 8.22 11.71 -5.96
N MET A 21 8.66 11.38 -7.18
CA MET A 21 7.89 10.53 -8.09
C MET A 21 7.79 9.07 -7.61
N ILE A 22 8.76 8.57 -6.86
CA ILE A 22 8.65 7.27 -6.20
C ILE A 22 7.54 7.29 -5.15
N VAL A 23 7.48 8.31 -4.28
CA VAL A 23 6.42 8.45 -3.29
C VAL A 23 5.06 8.55 -3.98
N ALA A 24 4.87 9.54 -4.85
CA ALA A 24 3.61 9.76 -5.53
C ALA A 24 3.18 8.55 -6.40
N GLY A 25 4.11 7.96 -7.13
CA GLY A 25 3.84 6.82 -8.01
C GLY A 25 3.54 5.52 -7.28
N SER A 26 4.07 5.34 -6.05
CA SER A 26 3.73 4.21 -5.19
C SER A 26 2.34 4.34 -4.59
N MET A 27 1.94 5.57 -4.21
CA MET A 27 0.60 5.85 -3.70
C MET A 27 -0.47 5.76 -4.80
N ILE A 28 -0.21 6.30 -6.00
CA ILE A 28 -1.17 6.29 -7.11
C ILE A 28 -1.25 4.88 -7.72
N GLY A 29 -2.15 4.08 -7.18
CA GLY A 29 -2.42 2.70 -7.58
C GLY A 29 -3.90 2.46 -7.90
N SER A 30 -4.42 1.29 -7.50
CA SER A 30 -5.81 0.87 -7.68
C SER A 30 -6.80 1.64 -6.80
N GLY A 31 -6.36 2.19 -5.67
CA GLY A 31 -7.21 2.76 -4.64
C GLY A 31 -8.10 3.89 -5.14
N ILE A 32 -7.54 4.88 -5.84
CA ILE A 32 -8.28 6.05 -6.33
C ILE A 32 -9.33 5.71 -7.41
N PHE A 33 -9.18 4.58 -8.07
CA PHE A 33 -10.10 4.13 -9.12
C PHE A 33 -11.19 3.19 -8.60
N ARG A 34 -11.01 2.58 -7.42
CA ARG A 34 -11.88 1.55 -6.87
C ARG A 34 -12.55 1.94 -5.54
N LYS A 35 -11.80 2.52 -4.58
CA LYS A 35 -12.30 2.85 -3.24
C LYS A 35 -13.39 3.92 -3.19
N PRO A 36 -13.49 4.91 -4.09
CA PRO A 36 -14.60 5.86 -4.04
C PRO A 36 -15.97 5.20 -4.06
N SER A 37 -16.14 4.04 -4.74
CA SER A 37 -17.41 3.29 -4.76
C SER A 37 -17.77 2.73 -3.38
N SER A 38 -16.88 1.96 -2.76
CA SER A 38 -17.14 1.37 -1.43
C SER A 38 -17.33 2.45 -0.36
N MET A 39 -16.56 3.54 -0.42
CA MET A 39 -16.75 4.70 0.47
C MET A 39 -18.11 5.39 0.25
N ALA A 40 -18.57 5.51 -1.00
CA ALA A 40 -19.89 6.04 -1.31
C ALA A 40 -21.03 5.17 -0.78
N GLN A 41 -20.87 3.82 -0.85
CA GLN A 41 -21.81 2.87 -0.24
C GLN A 41 -21.88 3.03 1.28
N GLN A 42 -20.73 3.19 1.93
CA GLN A 42 -20.64 3.33 3.38
C GLN A 42 -21.22 4.64 3.88
N LEU A 43 -20.90 5.74 3.23
CA LEU A 43 -21.19 7.10 3.72
C LEU A 43 -22.54 7.64 3.26
N GLY A 44 -22.97 7.32 2.02
CA GLY A 44 -24.20 7.87 1.42
C GLY A 44 -24.23 9.41 1.31
N SER A 45 -23.16 10.12 1.69
CA SER A 45 -23.03 11.57 1.68
C SER A 45 -21.80 12.00 0.88
N PRO A 46 -21.96 12.84 -0.15
CA PRO A 46 -20.84 13.34 -0.95
C PRO A 46 -19.93 14.25 -0.13
N GLU A 47 -20.47 15.05 0.78
CA GLU A 47 -19.70 15.95 1.65
C GLU A 47 -18.80 15.17 2.59
N LEU A 48 -19.33 14.12 3.25
CA LEU A 48 -18.55 13.25 4.12
C LEU A 48 -17.45 12.53 3.32
N LEU A 49 -17.73 12.09 2.10
CA LEU A 49 -16.74 11.43 1.27
C LEU A 49 -15.56 12.36 1.01
N ILE A 50 -15.78 13.61 0.61
CA ILE A 50 -14.70 14.59 0.38
C ILE A 50 -13.96 14.91 1.67
N ILE A 51 -14.68 15.13 2.79
CA ILE A 51 -14.07 15.41 4.10
C ILE A 51 -13.14 14.26 4.50
N ILE A 52 -13.55 13.01 4.32
CA ILE A 52 -12.72 11.84 4.66
C ILE A 52 -11.50 11.75 3.76
N TRP A 53 -11.61 12.02 2.44
CA TRP A 53 -10.44 12.06 1.57
C TRP A 53 -9.43 13.13 2.00
N ILE A 54 -9.88 14.32 2.37
CA ILE A 54 -9.03 15.39 2.87
C ILE A 54 -8.41 14.99 4.22
N ALA A 55 -9.23 14.54 5.17
CA ALA A 55 -8.77 14.17 6.51
C ALA A 55 -7.76 13.00 6.48
N ALA A 56 -8.05 11.94 5.71
CA ALA A 56 -7.13 10.82 5.54
C ALA A 56 -5.81 11.26 4.90
N GLY A 57 -5.87 12.15 3.91
CA GLY A 57 -4.68 12.74 3.31
C GLY A 57 -3.85 13.52 4.33
N LEU A 58 -4.46 14.37 5.14
CA LEU A 58 -3.78 15.14 6.18
C LEU A 58 -3.17 14.25 7.25
N ILE A 59 -3.86 13.20 7.67
CA ILE A 59 -3.33 12.22 8.64
C ILE A 59 -2.14 11.48 8.04
N THR A 60 -2.24 11.04 6.78
CA THR A 60 -1.13 10.42 6.05
C THR A 60 0.06 11.38 5.94
N PHE A 61 -0.19 12.65 5.67
CA PHE A 61 0.84 13.68 5.62
C PHE A 61 1.55 13.85 6.98
N ILE A 62 0.80 13.84 8.09
CA ILE A 62 1.38 13.83 9.43
C ILE A 62 2.29 12.60 9.62
N GLY A 63 1.85 11.41 9.21
CA GLY A 63 2.67 10.19 9.21
C GLY A 63 3.96 10.36 8.40
N ALA A 64 3.86 10.98 7.22
CA ALA A 64 5.02 11.28 6.36
C ALA A 64 6.00 12.25 7.02
N LEU A 65 5.51 13.30 7.70
CA LEU A 65 6.35 14.24 8.46
C LEU A 65 7.09 13.54 9.62
N ILE A 66 6.41 12.66 10.33
CA ILE A 66 7.01 11.87 11.43
C ILE A 66 8.13 10.98 10.88
N ASN A 67 7.86 10.29 9.77
CA ASN A 67 8.85 9.40 9.15
C ASN A 67 10.00 10.18 8.50
N ALA A 68 9.77 11.42 8.07
CA ALA A 68 10.80 12.32 7.58
C ALA A 68 11.89 12.60 8.64
N GLU A 69 11.53 12.78 9.92
CA GLU A 69 12.50 12.91 11.00
C GLU A 69 13.34 11.64 11.14
N VAL A 70 12.68 10.48 11.17
CA VAL A 70 13.36 9.19 11.36
C VAL A 70 14.30 8.87 10.19
N SER A 71 13.83 9.05 8.96
CA SER A 71 14.61 8.79 7.76
C SER A 71 15.78 9.75 7.57
N GLY A 72 15.65 10.98 8.06
CA GLY A 72 16.74 11.98 8.09
C GLY A 72 17.86 11.62 9.08
N MET A 73 17.52 10.93 10.19
CA MET A 73 18.48 10.50 11.21
C MET A 73 19.20 9.20 10.83
N ILE A 74 18.49 8.26 10.20
CA ILE A 74 18.96 6.89 9.97
C ILE A 74 19.17 6.72 8.45
N ASP A 75 20.40 6.91 7.99
CA ASP A 75 20.80 6.72 6.60
C ASP A 75 21.17 5.25 6.37
N ALA A 76 20.17 4.37 6.28
CA ALA A 76 20.39 2.95 6.04
C ALA A 76 19.35 2.38 5.09
N THR A 77 19.79 1.51 4.17
CA THR A 77 18.93 0.76 3.27
C THR A 77 18.09 -0.25 4.06
N GLY A 78 16.81 -0.37 3.76
CA GLY A 78 15.89 -1.30 4.44
C GLY A 78 14.71 -0.60 5.13
N GLY A 79 14.68 0.75 5.09
CA GLY A 79 13.52 1.55 5.50
C GLY A 79 13.04 1.25 6.91
N GLN A 80 11.72 1.08 7.04
CA GLN A 80 11.04 0.86 8.33
C GLN A 80 11.60 -0.33 9.13
N TYR A 81 12.11 -1.40 8.47
CA TYR A 81 12.72 -2.54 9.16
C TYR A 81 13.92 -2.10 10.03
N VAL A 82 14.81 -1.29 9.45
CA VAL A 82 15.97 -0.76 10.17
C VAL A 82 15.55 0.22 11.26
N TYR A 83 14.52 1.04 10.99
CA TYR A 83 13.99 1.99 11.97
C TYR A 83 13.43 1.27 13.19
N PHE A 84 12.60 0.24 13.00
CA PHE A 84 12.09 -0.58 14.10
C PHE A 84 13.19 -1.27 14.89
N ARG A 85 14.26 -1.73 14.22
CA ARG A 85 15.41 -2.32 14.90
C ARG A 85 16.07 -1.33 15.85
N LYS A 86 16.25 -0.08 15.43
CA LYS A 86 16.82 0.99 16.27
C LYS A 86 15.86 1.42 17.38
N MET A 87 14.57 1.49 17.10
CA MET A 87 13.53 1.89 18.06
C MET A 87 13.31 0.83 19.15
N TYR A 88 13.08 -0.41 18.75
CA TYR A 88 12.52 -1.47 19.60
C TYR A 88 13.35 -2.76 19.66
N GLY A 89 14.39 -2.89 18.83
CA GLY A 89 15.22 -4.07 18.73
C GLY A 89 14.72 -5.10 17.72
N ASP A 90 15.40 -6.27 17.72
CA ASP A 90 15.27 -7.28 16.67
C ASP A 90 13.89 -7.94 16.60
N PHE A 91 13.20 -8.08 17.72
CA PHE A 91 11.85 -8.69 17.75
C PHE A 91 10.84 -7.90 16.92
N THR A 92 10.72 -6.60 17.19
CA THR A 92 9.75 -5.75 16.48
C THR A 92 10.15 -5.58 15.01
N ALA A 93 11.45 -5.47 14.73
CA ALA A 93 11.96 -5.44 13.36
C ALA A 93 11.61 -6.72 12.60
N TYR A 94 11.84 -7.89 13.22
CA TYR A 94 11.46 -9.17 12.65
C TYR A 94 9.96 -9.26 12.37
N LEU A 95 9.12 -8.89 13.36
CA LEU A 95 7.68 -8.96 13.24
C LEU A 95 7.18 -8.05 12.10
N TYR A 96 7.76 -6.86 11.95
CA TYR A 96 7.48 -5.99 10.81
C TYR A 96 7.88 -6.63 9.49
N GLY A 97 9.11 -7.14 9.38
CA GLY A 97 9.59 -7.77 8.15
C GLY A 97 8.79 -9.02 7.78
N TRP A 98 8.38 -9.82 8.77
CA TRP A 98 7.42 -10.91 8.59
C TRP A 98 6.09 -10.39 8.03
N SER A 99 5.54 -9.34 8.64
CA SER A 99 4.25 -8.78 8.24
C SER A 99 4.27 -8.19 6.83
N ILE A 100 5.41 -7.65 6.38
CA ILE A 100 5.61 -7.23 4.99
C ILE A 100 5.40 -8.41 4.04
N LEU A 101 5.97 -9.59 4.34
CA LEU A 101 5.81 -10.79 3.52
C LEU A 101 4.45 -11.45 3.71
N ALA A 102 3.96 -11.55 4.96
CA ALA A 102 2.79 -12.35 5.26
C ALA A 102 1.46 -11.67 4.95
N VAL A 103 1.39 -10.32 5.01
CA VAL A 103 0.14 -9.58 4.87
C VAL A 103 0.26 -8.27 4.11
N ILE A 104 1.19 -7.37 4.48
CA ILE A 104 1.14 -5.98 4.00
C ILE A 104 1.43 -5.91 2.49
N GLN A 105 2.60 -6.34 2.05
CA GLN A 105 2.98 -6.16 0.65
C GLN A 105 2.44 -7.26 -0.27
N THR A 106 2.38 -8.49 0.17
CA THR A 106 1.80 -9.58 -0.61
C THR A 106 0.27 -9.44 -0.73
N GLY A 107 -0.39 -8.95 0.32
CA GLY A 107 -1.79 -8.56 0.27
C GLY A 107 -2.02 -7.37 -0.66
N SER A 108 -1.14 -6.35 -0.62
CA SER A 108 -1.20 -5.24 -1.57
C SER A 108 -1.04 -5.72 -3.02
N GLN A 109 -0.13 -6.66 -3.29
CA GLN A 109 0.03 -7.27 -4.60
C GLN A 109 -1.23 -8.02 -5.03
N ALA A 110 -1.84 -8.78 -4.13
CA ALA A 110 -3.10 -9.49 -4.38
C ALA A 110 -4.24 -8.52 -4.71
N ALA A 111 -4.40 -7.44 -3.94
CA ALA A 111 -5.43 -6.43 -4.17
C ALA A 111 -5.22 -5.65 -5.48
N ILE A 112 -3.98 -5.23 -5.79
CA ILE A 112 -3.67 -4.54 -7.05
C ILE A 112 -3.95 -5.46 -8.25
N ALA A 113 -3.59 -6.75 -8.16
CA ALA A 113 -3.86 -7.73 -9.21
C ALA A 113 -5.36 -8.00 -9.36
N TYR A 114 -6.11 -8.00 -8.25
CA TYR A 114 -7.56 -8.13 -8.29
C TYR A 114 -8.21 -6.94 -9.03
N ALA A 115 -7.81 -5.70 -8.68
CA ALA A 115 -8.28 -4.51 -9.39
C ALA A 115 -7.89 -4.51 -10.88
N PHE A 116 -6.66 -4.95 -11.22
CA PHE A 116 -6.26 -5.17 -12.62
C PHE A 116 -7.25 -6.11 -13.32
N ALA A 117 -7.57 -7.24 -12.69
CA ALA A 117 -8.48 -8.23 -13.27
C ALA A 117 -9.92 -7.69 -13.40
N GLU A 118 -10.43 -6.93 -12.44
CA GLU A 118 -11.76 -6.29 -12.56
C GLU A 118 -11.83 -5.38 -13.79
N TYR A 119 -10.79 -4.55 -14.05
CA TYR A 119 -10.77 -3.69 -15.24
C TYR A 119 -10.53 -4.46 -16.55
N VAL A 120 -9.81 -5.58 -16.54
CA VAL A 120 -9.76 -6.50 -17.71
C VAL A 120 -11.11 -7.12 -17.97
N GLY A 121 -11.89 -7.41 -16.93
CA GLY A 121 -13.28 -7.90 -16.99
C GLY A 121 -14.26 -6.95 -17.67
N TYR A 122 -13.92 -5.66 -17.80
CA TYR A 122 -14.67 -4.71 -18.62
C TYR A 122 -14.68 -5.10 -20.11
N PHE A 123 -13.57 -5.66 -20.61
CA PHE A 123 -13.42 -6.05 -22.01
C PHE A 123 -13.72 -7.53 -22.24
N ILE A 124 -13.42 -8.39 -21.27
CA ILE A 124 -13.50 -9.85 -21.40
C ILE A 124 -14.42 -10.38 -20.31
N LYS A 125 -15.59 -10.88 -20.72
CA LYS A 125 -16.48 -11.57 -19.78
C LYS A 125 -15.86 -12.89 -19.35
N TYR A 126 -15.63 -13.03 -18.07
CA TYR A 126 -15.05 -14.27 -17.52
C TYR A 126 -16.07 -15.39 -17.51
N PRO A 127 -15.65 -16.64 -17.80
CA PRO A 127 -16.52 -17.79 -17.68
C PRO A 127 -16.95 -17.99 -16.23
N GLN A 128 -18.21 -18.29 -16.04
CA GLN A 128 -18.74 -18.65 -14.73
C GLN A 128 -18.47 -20.13 -14.47
N ILE A 129 -17.97 -20.44 -13.29
CA ILE A 129 -17.88 -21.83 -12.81
C ILE A 129 -19.23 -22.26 -12.20
N SER A 130 -19.41 -23.57 -11.98
CA SER A 130 -20.65 -24.09 -11.39
C SER A 130 -20.93 -23.45 -10.03
N GLN A 131 -22.23 -23.22 -9.72
CA GLN A 131 -22.66 -22.60 -8.46
C GLN A 131 -22.13 -23.37 -7.24
N HIS A 132 -22.14 -24.71 -7.30
CA HIS A 132 -21.62 -25.57 -6.25
C HIS A 132 -20.12 -25.28 -5.91
N LEU A 133 -19.31 -24.94 -6.89
CA LEU A 133 -17.92 -24.55 -6.66
C LEU A 133 -17.83 -23.12 -6.11
N GLN A 134 -18.67 -22.19 -6.58
CA GLN A 134 -18.70 -20.82 -6.05
C GLN A 134 -19.11 -20.78 -4.57
N ASP A 135 -20.04 -21.64 -4.17
CA ASP A 135 -20.54 -21.74 -2.80
C ASP A 135 -19.57 -22.48 -1.86
N PHE A 136 -18.53 -23.11 -2.42
CA PHE A 136 -17.53 -23.78 -1.59
C PHE A 136 -16.87 -22.78 -0.64
N SER A 137 -16.90 -23.10 0.63
CA SER A 137 -16.27 -22.29 1.68
C SER A 137 -15.61 -23.16 2.73
N PHE A 138 -14.61 -22.62 3.40
CA PHE A 138 -14.06 -23.21 4.59
C PHE A 138 -14.05 -22.17 5.73
N TYR A 139 -14.35 -22.67 6.93
CA TYR A 139 -14.41 -21.83 8.11
C TYR A 139 -13.02 -21.66 8.73
N LEU A 140 -12.58 -20.40 8.87
CA LEU A 140 -11.37 -20.05 9.62
C LEU A 140 -11.79 -19.41 10.96
N PRO A 141 -11.39 -19.97 12.12
CA PRO A 141 -11.74 -19.40 13.42
C PRO A 141 -11.35 -17.92 13.52
N LEU A 142 -12.23 -17.10 14.10
CA LEU A 142 -12.11 -15.64 14.26
C LEU A 142 -12.24 -14.81 12.98
N VAL A 143 -12.14 -15.42 11.80
CA VAL A 143 -12.28 -14.76 10.50
C VAL A 143 -13.64 -15.02 9.88
N GLY A 144 -14.13 -16.26 9.99
CA GLY A 144 -15.39 -16.68 9.36
C GLY A 144 -15.18 -17.53 8.11
N ASN A 145 -16.15 -17.52 7.20
CA ASN A 145 -16.11 -18.32 5.98
C ASN A 145 -15.29 -17.62 4.89
N ILE A 146 -14.33 -18.34 4.33
CA ILE A 146 -13.55 -17.93 3.17
C ILE A 146 -14.08 -18.66 1.94
N HIS A 147 -14.41 -17.91 0.88
CA HIS A 147 -14.93 -18.41 -0.40
C HIS A 147 -13.87 -18.28 -1.50
N PRO A 148 -12.96 -19.26 -1.65
CA PRO A 148 -11.83 -19.12 -2.57
C PRO A 148 -12.23 -19.05 -4.05
N PHE A 149 -13.36 -19.67 -4.40
CA PHE A 149 -13.83 -19.75 -5.77
C PHE A 149 -14.92 -18.73 -6.15
N LEU A 150 -15.37 -17.92 -5.18
CA LEU A 150 -16.23 -16.78 -5.49
C LEU A 150 -15.47 -15.82 -6.41
N ASP A 151 -16.13 -15.31 -7.46
CA ASP A 151 -15.50 -14.47 -8.51
C ASP A 151 -14.28 -15.12 -9.17
N PHE A 152 -14.34 -16.44 -9.39
CA PHE A 152 -13.22 -17.26 -9.87
C PHE A 152 -12.53 -16.66 -11.10
N GLY A 153 -13.28 -16.13 -12.07
CA GLY A 153 -12.69 -15.54 -13.28
C GLY A 153 -11.78 -14.37 -12.98
N THR A 154 -12.20 -13.45 -12.10
CA THR A 154 -11.39 -12.32 -11.64
C THR A 154 -10.15 -12.79 -10.89
N LYS A 155 -10.32 -13.73 -9.96
CA LYS A 155 -9.22 -14.30 -9.17
C LYS A 155 -8.21 -15.04 -10.05
N ALA A 156 -8.67 -15.80 -11.04
CA ALA A 156 -7.80 -16.51 -11.97
C ALA A 156 -6.91 -15.55 -12.79
N VAL A 157 -7.49 -14.47 -13.31
CA VAL A 157 -6.75 -13.44 -14.05
C VAL A 157 -5.77 -12.70 -13.14
N ALA A 158 -6.14 -12.40 -11.90
CA ALA A 158 -5.25 -11.79 -10.91
C ALA A 158 -4.04 -12.70 -10.60
N ILE A 159 -4.28 -14.00 -10.38
CA ILE A 159 -3.23 -15.00 -10.14
C ILE A 159 -2.31 -15.13 -11.36
N LEU A 160 -2.85 -15.19 -12.56
CA LEU A 160 -2.06 -15.24 -13.80
C LEU A 160 -1.18 -14.00 -13.96
N CYS A 161 -1.71 -12.82 -13.64
CA CYS A 161 -0.95 -11.57 -13.66
C CYS A 161 0.22 -11.58 -12.67
N ILE A 162 -0.02 -12.00 -11.41
CA ILE A 162 1.03 -12.15 -10.39
C ILE A 162 2.09 -13.16 -10.85
N ALA A 163 1.68 -14.33 -11.32
CA ALA A 163 2.60 -15.38 -11.78
C ALA A 163 3.46 -14.91 -12.97
N PHE A 164 2.84 -14.23 -13.94
CA PHE A 164 3.53 -13.66 -15.10
C PHE A 164 4.57 -12.63 -14.67
N LEU A 165 4.18 -11.64 -13.84
CA LEU A 165 5.09 -10.60 -13.38
C LEU A 165 6.18 -11.13 -12.45
N THR A 166 5.88 -12.15 -11.65
CA THR A 166 6.90 -12.84 -10.83
C THR A 166 7.93 -13.50 -11.75
N GLY A 167 7.50 -14.17 -12.84
CA GLY A 167 8.38 -14.73 -13.86
C GLY A 167 9.25 -13.69 -14.57
N VAL A 168 8.65 -12.55 -14.94
CA VAL A 168 9.38 -11.42 -15.54
C VAL A 168 10.47 -10.90 -14.59
N ASN A 169 10.13 -10.67 -13.32
CA ASN A 169 11.09 -10.17 -12.32
C ASN A 169 12.15 -11.22 -11.93
N TYR A 170 11.83 -12.52 -12.05
CA TYR A 170 12.81 -13.60 -11.87
C TYR A 170 13.95 -13.50 -12.90
N ILE A 171 13.64 -13.16 -14.15
CA ILE A 171 14.62 -13.01 -15.23
C ILE A 171 15.42 -11.69 -15.10
N GLY A 172 14.99 -10.74 -14.26
CA GLY A 172 15.78 -9.55 -13.95
C GLY A 172 15.48 -8.33 -14.80
N VAL A 173 14.25 -8.12 -15.22
CA VAL A 173 13.82 -6.87 -15.88
C VAL A 173 13.85 -5.72 -14.87
N VAL A 174 14.85 -4.84 -14.99
CA VAL A 174 15.01 -3.67 -14.11
C VAL A 174 14.21 -2.51 -14.66
N PHE A 175 13.12 -2.14 -13.99
CA PHE A 175 12.51 -0.82 -14.16
C PHE A 175 13.36 0.20 -13.41
N GLY A 176 14.23 0.91 -14.13
CA GLY A 176 15.07 1.96 -13.55
C GLY A 176 14.26 3.16 -13.02
N GLY A 177 14.84 3.94 -12.10
CA GLY A 177 14.18 5.12 -11.52
C GLY A 177 13.67 6.15 -12.55
N VAL A 178 14.27 6.18 -13.75
CA VAL A 178 13.82 7.04 -14.87
C VAL A 178 12.46 6.55 -15.40
N VAL A 179 12.30 5.25 -15.60
CA VAL A 179 11.02 4.66 -16.08
C VAL A 179 9.93 4.91 -15.05
N GLN A 180 10.22 4.66 -13.78
CA GLN A 180 9.27 4.94 -12.68
C GLN A 180 8.86 6.42 -12.67
N THR A 181 9.81 7.34 -12.86
CA THR A 181 9.55 8.78 -12.89
C THR A 181 8.62 9.14 -14.05
N ILE A 182 8.92 8.67 -15.27
CA ILE A 182 8.10 8.94 -16.47
C ILE A 182 6.68 8.37 -16.29
N VAL A 183 6.55 7.12 -15.86
CA VAL A 183 5.25 6.48 -15.65
C VAL A 183 4.44 7.23 -14.59
N THR A 184 5.06 7.71 -13.52
CA THR A 184 4.38 8.49 -12.49
C THR A 184 3.89 9.83 -13.02
N TYR A 185 4.69 10.56 -13.81
CA TYR A 185 4.23 11.77 -14.47
C TYR A 185 3.02 11.52 -15.37
N ILE A 186 3.07 10.46 -16.17
CA ILE A 186 1.94 10.08 -17.05
C ILE A 186 0.69 9.81 -16.21
N LYS A 187 0.80 9.05 -15.11
CA LYS A 187 -0.33 8.79 -14.18
C LYS A 187 -0.94 10.09 -13.63
N ILE A 188 -0.09 10.97 -13.07
CA ILE A 188 -0.55 12.23 -12.47
C ILE A 188 -1.22 13.12 -13.52
N ILE A 189 -0.58 13.32 -14.67
CA ILE A 189 -1.11 14.13 -15.77
C ILE A 189 -2.42 13.54 -16.26
N SER A 190 -2.52 12.23 -16.45
CA SER A 190 -3.75 11.57 -16.89
C SER A 190 -4.90 11.79 -15.90
N ILE A 191 -4.67 11.64 -14.60
CA ILE A 191 -5.71 11.85 -13.57
C ILE A 191 -6.13 13.32 -13.56
N VAL A 192 -5.21 14.27 -13.63
CA VAL A 192 -5.51 15.69 -13.66
C VAL A 192 -6.29 16.06 -14.92
N LEU A 193 -5.88 15.57 -16.09
CA LEU A 193 -6.61 15.79 -17.35
C LEU A 193 -8.02 15.20 -17.32
N ILE A 194 -8.17 13.96 -16.84
CA ILE A 194 -9.48 13.33 -16.64
C ILE A 194 -10.34 14.20 -15.74
N SER A 195 -9.80 14.66 -14.60
CA SER A 195 -10.55 15.52 -13.67
C SER A 195 -11.02 16.82 -14.32
N ILE A 196 -10.13 17.46 -15.07
CA ILE A 196 -10.46 18.71 -15.81
C ILE A 196 -11.53 18.43 -16.86
N PHE A 197 -11.42 17.36 -17.64
CA PHE A 197 -12.41 17.00 -18.64
C PHE A 197 -13.77 16.67 -18.02
N LEU A 198 -13.79 15.94 -16.88
CA LEU A 198 -15.01 15.67 -16.13
C LEU A 198 -15.70 16.96 -15.67
N LEU A 199 -14.94 17.94 -15.20
CA LEU A 199 -15.47 19.20 -14.69
C LEU A 199 -15.91 20.18 -15.80
N LEU A 200 -15.18 20.21 -16.94
CA LEU A 200 -15.45 21.16 -18.01
C LEU A 200 -16.42 20.65 -19.06
N LEU A 201 -16.36 19.36 -19.41
CA LEU A 201 -17.14 18.75 -20.49
C LEU A 201 -18.26 17.85 -19.97
N GLY A 202 -18.22 17.45 -18.69
CA GLY A 202 -19.25 16.64 -18.07
C GLY A 202 -20.55 17.43 -17.89
N ASN A 203 -21.68 16.85 -18.30
CA ASN A 203 -22.99 17.36 -17.96
C ASN A 203 -23.36 17.04 -16.50
N GLY A 204 -22.45 17.38 -15.58
CA GLY A 204 -22.63 17.15 -14.16
C GLY A 204 -23.32 18.30 -13.46
N SER A 205 -23.49 18.20 -12.15
CA SER A 205 -24.08 19.24 -11.33
C SER A 205 -23.31 19.41 -10.02
N TRP A 206 -23.07 20.65 -9.64
CA TRP A 206 -22.51 20.97 -8.33
C TRP A 206 -23.46 20.58 -7.17
N SER A 207 -24.77 20.42 -7.44
CA SER A 207 -25.71 19.88 -6.48
C SER A 207 -25.45 18.43 -6.10
N ASN A 208 -24.70 17.68 -6.90
CA ASN A 208 -24.26 16.33 -6.55
C ASN A 208 -23.19 16.33 -5.45
N ILE A 209 -22.47 17.45 -5.27
CA ILE A 209 -21.39 17.59 -4.27
C ILE A 209 -21.92 18.14 -2.97
N TYR A 210 -22.96 18.98 -3.04
CA TYR A 210 -23.59 19.57 -1.87
C TYR A 210 -25.08 19.24 -1.84
N THR A 211 -25.42 18.31 -0.95
CA THR A 211 -26.81 17.83 -0.75
C THR A 211 -27.46 18.35 0.52
N GLY A 212 -26.80 19.29 1.23
CA GLY A 212 -27.28 19.88 2.48
C GLY A 212 -26.74 19.17 3.74
N PHE A 213 -25.62 18.46 3.61
CA PHE A 213 -24.93 17.75 4.72
C PHE A 213 -25.88 16.85 5.52
N THR A 214 -26.55 15.94 4.83
CA THR A 214 -27.41 14.96 5.49
C THR A 214 -26.54 13.84 6.08
N MET A 215 -26.46 13.82 7.42
CA MET A 215 -25.89 12.65 8.11
C MET A 215 -26.79 11.43 7.85
N PRO A 216 -26.21 10.27 7.57
CA PRO A 216 -26.99 9.02 7.55
C PRO A 216 -27.79 8.88 8.85
N LYS A 217 -29.08 8.57 8.74
CA LYS A 217 -29.91 8.30 9.90
C LYS A 217 -29.48 6.96 10.52
N SER A 218 -28.50 6.99 11.38
CA SER A 218 -28.03 5.84 12.14
C SER A 218 -27.70 6.27 13.57
N ASP A 219 -27.60 5.33 14.48
CA ASP A 219 -27.09 5.58 15.81
C ASP A 219 -25.60 5.97 15.78
N MET A 220 -25.11 6.56 16.87
CA MET A 220 -23.75 7.04 16.98
C MET A 220 -22.71 5.92 16.71
N THR A 221 -22.98 4.70 17.16
CA THR A 221 -22.07 3.55 17.01
C THR A 221 -21.93 3.14 15.55
N ASN A 222 -23.02 3.02 14.83
CA ASN A 222 -23.00 2.72 13.41
C ASN A 222 -22.35 3.84 12.58
N MET A 223 -22.56 5.10 12.97
CA MET A 223 -21.92 6.23 12.31
C MET A 223 -20.39 6.21 12.47
N ILE A 224 -19.89 5.93 13.67
CA ILE A 224 -18.46 5.79 13.93
C ILE A 224 -17.87 4.62 13.11
N ALA A 225 -18.60 3.49 13.06
CA ALA A 225 -18.22 2.32 12.28
C ALA A 225 -18.07 2.67 10.78
N MET A 226 -19.09 3.30 10.20
CA MET A 226 -19.11 3.72 8.79
C MET A 226 -17.95 4.66 8.44
N ILE A 227 -17.71 5.66 9.30
CA ILE A 227 -16.60 6.62 9.12
C ILE A 227 -15.25 5.88 9.17
N GLY A 228 -15.07 4.96 10.12
CA GLY A 228 -13.84 4.18 10.24
C GLY A 228 -13.57 3.29 9.03
N LEU A 229 -14.60 2.62 8.49
CA LEU A 229 -14.49 1.82 7.27
C LEU A 229 -14.16 2.70 6.05
N ALA A 230 -14.78 3.89 5.96
CA ALA A 230 -14.45 4.84 4.90
C ALA A 230 -13.00 5.35 5.01
N PHE A 231 -12.49 5.58 6.23
CA PHE A 231 -11.08 5.88 6.44
C PHE A 231 -10.19 4.74 5.99
N ALA A 232 -10.53 3.47 6.24
CA ALA A 232 -9.76 2.32 5.74
C ALA A 232 -9.65 2.34 4.22
N GLY A 233 -10.76 2.64 3.52
CA GLY A 233 -10.77 2.81 2.07
C GLY A 233 -9.86 3.94 1.57
N ALA A 234 -9.93 5.11 2.21
CA ALA A 234 -9.07 6.24 1.88
C ALA A 234 -7.59 5.94 2.19
N PHE A 235 -7.30 5.33 3.34
CA PHE A 235 -5.93 4.97 3.71
C PHE A 235 -5.32 3.91 2.79
N TRP A 236 -6.11 3.00 2.22
CA TRP A 236 -5.63 2.13 1.16
C TRP A 236 -5.14 2.93 -0.05
N ALA A 237 -5.89 3.94 -0.48
CA ALA A 237 -5.48 4.78 -1.61
C ALA A 237 -4.22 5.62 -1.29
N TYR A 238 -4.09 6.07 -0.05
CA TYR A 238 -2.93 6.83 0.43
C TYR A 238 -1.76 5.97 0.91
N ASP A 239 -1.84 4.63 0.85
CA ASP A 239 -0.77 3.75 1.33
C ASP A 239 0.49 3.83 0.47
N ALA A 240 1.56 3.17 0.92
CA ALA A 240 2.88 3.12 0.30
C ALA A 240 3.64 4.47 0.23
N TRP A 241 3.20 5.50 0.95
CA TRP A 241 3.88 6.80 1.04
C TRP A 241 5.34 6.68 1.54
N ASN A 242 5.66 5.68 2.34
CA ASN A 242 6.98 5.43 2.90
C ASN A 242 7.93 4.62 1.99
N SER A 243 7.50 4.23 0.79
CA SER A 243 8.26 3.37 -0.14
C SER A 243 9.66 3.90 -0.47
N VAL A 244 9.84 5.22 -0.52
CA VAL A 244 11.12 5.86 -0.78
C VAL A 244 12.19 5.50 0.26
N THR A 245 11.78 5.15 1.48
CA THR A 245 12.71 4.79 2.56
C THR A 245 13.40 3.45 2.31
N TYR A 246 12.81 2.55 1.54
CA TYR A 246 13.42 1.26 1.19
C TYR A 246 14.59 1.40 0.22
N VAL A 247 14.61 2.47 -0.58
CA VAL A 247 15.65 2.77 -1.56
C VAL A 247 16.61 3.89 -1.11
N SER A 248 16.65 4.20 0.18
CA SER A 248 17.44 5.29 0.74
C SER A 248 18.93 5.24 0.36
N GLY A 249 19.52 4.04 0.25
CA GLY A 249 20.90 3.85 -0.19
C GLY A 249 21.19 4.27 -1.64
N GLU A 250 20.16 4.40 -2.47
CA GLU A 250 20.25 4.82 -3.89
C GLU A 250 19.96 6.33 -4.08
N VAL A 251 19.58 7.04 -3.01
CA VAL A 251 19.17 8.45 -3.05
C VAL A 251 20.39 9.38 -2.90
N LYS A 252 20.49 10.39 -3.76
CA LYS A 252 21.45 11.48 -3.59
C LYS A 252 21.06 12.35 -2.40
N ASN A 253 22.00 12.66 -1.51
CA ASN A 253 21.76 13.44 -0.29
C ASN A 253 20.52 12.94 0.50
N PRO A 254 20.46 11.65 0.95
CA PRO A 254 19.26 11.04 1.48
C PRO A 254 18.68 11.77 2.69
N ARG A 255 19.54 12.29 3.58
CA ARG A 255 19.12 13.08 4.75
C ARG A 255 18.27 14.32 4.44
N ARG A 256 18.38 14.86 3.21
CA ARG A 256 17.60 16.00 2.72
C ARG A 256 16.46 15.53 1.80
N ASN A 257 16.82 14.68 0.82
CA ASN A 257 15.91 14.39 -0.27
C ASN A 257 14.77 13.42 0.13
N ILE A 258 15.00 12.51 1.08
CA ILE A 258 13.93 11.62 1.57
C ILE A 258 12.87 12.40 2.34
N PRO A 259 13.20 13.23 3.36
CA PRO A 259 12.21 14.09 4.01
C PRO A 259 11.41 14.95 3.03
N LEU A 260 12.09 15.63 2.10
CA LEU A 260 11.42 16.47 1.11
C LEU A 260 10.54 15.66 0.14
N SER A 261 10.93 14.44 -0.22
CA SER A 261 10.13 13.60 -1.09
C SER A 261 8.88 13.06 -0.41
N LEU A 262 8.97 12.71 0.87
CA LEU A 262 7.80 12.34 1.68
C LEU A 262 6.79 13.50 1.75
N LEU A 263 7.26 14.73 2.00
CA LEU A 263 6.44 15.92 2.08
C LEU A 263 5.78 16.24 0.73
N TRP A 264 6.57 16.46 -0.32
CA TRP A 264 6.03 16.90 -1.61
C TRP A 264 5.23 15.79 -2.31
N GLY A 265 5.70 14.55 -2.25
CA GLY A 265 5.00 13.41 -2.84
C GLY A 265 3.62 13.22 -2.24
N THR A 266 3.49 13.27 -0.92
CA THR A 266 2.20 13.16 -0.24
C THR A 266 1.26 14.33 -0.55
N LEU A 267 1.78 15.58 -0.55
CA LEU A 267 0.96 16.77 -0.88
C LEU A 267 0.41 16.71 -2.32
N ILE A 268 1.24 16.31 -3.29
CA ILE A 268 0.81 16.13 -4.69
C ILE A 268 -0.33 15.11 -4.76
N VAL A 269 -0.20 13.97 -4.07
CA VAL A 269 -1.23 12.93 -4.10
C VAL A 269 -2.52 13.39 -3.44
N ILE A 270 -2.45 14.11 -2.31
CA ILE A 270 -3.63 14.69 -1.67
C ILE A 270 -4.39 15.59 -2.63
N ALA A 271 -3.68 16.53 -3.27
CA ALA A 271 -4.30 17.46 -4.23
C ALA A 271 -4.96 16.71 -5.41
N VAL A 272 -4.26 15.73 -5.98
CA VAL A 272 -4.77 14.92 -7.10
C VAL A 272 -5.99 14.09 -6.69
N TYR A 273 -5.97 13.49 -5.50
CA TYR A 273 -7.06 12.64 -5.04
C TYR A 273 -8.31 13.42 -4.66
N VAL A 274 -8.16 14.58 -4.04
CA VAL A 274 -9.29 15.48 -3.77
C VAL A 274 -9.89 15.97 -5.09
N LEU A 275 -9.06 16.41 -6.03
CA LEU A 275 -9.50 16.89 -7.34
C LEU A 275 -10.32 15.85 -8.09
N ILE A 276 -9.83 14.62 -8.19
CA ILE A 276 -10.54 13.57 -8.97
C ILE A 276 -11.81 13.11 -8.27
N ASN A 277 -11.86 13.06 -6.93
CA ASN A 277 -13.10 12.71 -6.22
C ASN A 277 -14.18 13.79 -6.35
N VAL A 278 -13.78 15.08 -6.34
CA VAL A 278 -14.68 16.19 -6.67
C VAL A 278 -15.21 16.02 -8.11
N ALA A 279 -14.34 15.70 -9.06
CA ALA A 279 -14.74 15.49 -10.46
C ALA A 279 -15.65 14.27 -10.64
N TYR A 280 -15.42 13.16 -9.93
CA TYR A 280 -16.32 12.00 -9.94
C TYR A 280 -17.70 12.37 -9.41
N LEU A 281 -17.78 13.04 -8.26
CA LEU A 281 -19.06 13.46 -7.67
C LEU A 281 -19.79 14.48 -8.55
N TYR A 282 -19.07 15.38 -9.23
CA TYR A 282 -19.68 16.34 -10.14
C TYR A 282 -20.53 15.64 -11.23
N VAL A 283 -20.02 14.54 -11.80
CA VAL A 283 -20.71 13.80 -12.89
C VAL A 283 -21.51 12.59 -12.44
N LEU A 284 -21.21 12.01 -11.27
CA LEU A 284 -21.88 10.84 -10.72
C LEU A 284 -22.50 11.20 -9.35
N PRO A 285 -23.83 11.26 -9.23
CA PRO A 285 -24.47 11.32 -7.91
C PRO A 285 -23.98 10.19 -7.00
N ILE A 286 -23.90 10.45 -5.70
CA ILE A 286 -23.34 9.51 -4.72
C ILE A 286 -23.96 8.10 -4.82
N GLY A 287 -25.27 8.00 -5.07
CA GLY A 287 -25.98 6.73 -5.24
C GLY A 287 -25.60 5.96 -6.52
N GLU A 288 -25.19 6.64 -7.60
CA GLU A 288 -24.66 6.01 -8.81
C GLU A 288 -23.21 5.57 -8.57
N MET A 289 -22.40 6.43 -7.95
CA MET A 289 -21.04 6.10 -7.58
C MET A 289 -20.97 4.85 -6.69
N ALA A 290 -21.88 4.73 -5.71
CA ALA A 290 -21.98 3.59 -4.81
C ALA A 290 -22.24 2.25 -5.55
N LYS A 291 -22.93 2.29 -6.69
CA LYS A 291 -23.26 1.10 -7.50
C LYS A 291 -22.20 0.75 -8.54
N SER A 292 -21.21 1.63 -8.76
CA SER A 292 -20.20 1.45 -9.80
C SER A 292 -18.93 0.82 -9.27
N PRO A 293 -18.61 -0.43 -9.58
CA PRO A 293 -17.32 -1.03 -9.19
C PRO A 293 -16.12 -0.39 -9.92
N LEU A 294 -16.36 0.25 -11.08
CA LEU A 294 -15.33 0.88 -11.92
C LEU A 294 -15.60 2.39 -12.06
N VAL A 295 -15.53 3.12 -10.95
CA VAL A 295 -15.96 4.54 -10.87
C VAL A 295 -15.33 5.41 -11.95
N ALA A 296 -14.03 5.26 -12.22
CA ALA A 296 -13.34 6.05 -13.24
C ALA A 296 -13.90 5.80 -14.65
N ALA A 297 -14.21 4.54 -14.98
CA ALA A 297 -14.81 4.18 -16.27
C ALA A 297 -16.23 4.73 -16.38
N SER A 298 -17.04 4.56 -15.33
CA SER A 298 -18.42 5.08 -15.29
C SER A 298 -18.48 6.61 -15.39
N ALA A 299 -17.56 7.32 -14.74
CA ALA A 299 -17.46 8.77 -14.87
C ALA A 299 -17.09 9.20 -16.30
N ALA A 300 -16.13 8.50 -16.92
CA ALA A 300 -15.75 8.79 -18.31
C ALA A 300 -16.85 8.45 -19.32
N GLU A 301 -17.65 7.42 -19.05
CA GLU A 301 -18.79 7.02 -19.87
C GLU A 301 -19.86 8.14 -19.98
N LYS A 302 -20.08 8.88 -18.90
CA LYS A 302 -21.01 10.02 -18.88
C LYS A 302 -20.65 11.12 -19.87
N ILE A 303 -19.37 11.27 -20.23
CA ILE A 303 -18.89 12.33 -21.14
C ILE A 303 -18.65 11.79 -22.55
N PHE A 304 -17.90 10.70 -22.64
CA PHE A 304 -17.37 10.17 -23.90
C PHE A 304 -18.06 8.87 -24.34
N GLY A 305 -19.12 8.44 -23.62
CA GLY A 305 -19.80 7.17 -23.87
C GLY A 305 -18.86 5.97 -23.67
N ALA A 306 -19.21 4.82 -24.26
CA ALA A 306 -18.45 3.58 -24.12
C ALA A 306 -16.97 3.69 -24.55
N LYS A 307 -16.64 4.58 -25.48
CA LYS A 307 -15.25 4.84 -25.90
C LYS A 307 -14.42 5.44 -24.77
N GLY A 308 -15.01 6.37 -24.01
CA GLY A 308 -14.36 6.97 -22.85
C GLY A 308 -14.12 5.96 -21.73
N ALA A 309 -15.13 5.16 -21.41
CA ALA A 309 -15.02 4.08 -20.43
C ALA A 309 -13.92 3.08 -20.81
N SER A 310 -13.86 2.68 -22.10
CA SER A 310 -12.82 1.79 -22.61
C SER A 310 -11.41 2.38 -22.47
N LEU A 311 -11.22 3.65 -22.86
CA LEU A 311 -9.93 4.32 -22.77
C LEU A 311 -9.43 4.40 -21.33
N ILE A 312 -10.31 4.78 -20.40
CA ILE A 312 -9.95 4.85 -18.96
C ILE A 312 -9.68 3.45 -18.41
N SER A 313 -10.46 2.44 -18.78
CA SER A 313 -10.21 1.07 -18.35
C SER A 313 -8.83 0.58 -18.79
N ILE A 314 -8.41 0.86 -20.02
CA ILE A 314 -7.05 0.55 -20.50
C ILE A 314 -6.01 1.30 -19.68
N ALA A 315 -6.19 2.59 -19.41
CA ALA A 315 -5.27 3.38 -18.63
C ALA A 315 -5.09 2.83 -17.21
N VAL A 316 -6.18 2.39 -16.56
CA VAL A 316 -6.14 1.76 -15.23
C VAL A 316 -5.47 0.39 -15.27
N ILE A 317 -5.74 -0.44 -16.30
CA ILE A 317 -5.05 -1.73 -16.52
C ILE A 317 -3.55 -1.52 -16.59
N VAL A 318 -3.08 -0.59 -17.42
CA VAL A 318 -1.64 -0.30 -17.57
C VAL A 318 -1.06 0.23 -16.26
N SER A 319 -1.79 1.11 -15.56
CA SER A 319 -1.36 1.69 -14.29
C SER A 319 -1.20 0.63 -13.19
N THR A 320 -2.21 -0.25 -13.03
CA THR A 320 -2.21 -1.31 -12.01
C THR A 320 -1.19 -2.40 -12.33
N PHE A 321 -1.03 -2.77 -13.61
CA PHE A 321 0.01 -3.69 -14.05
C PHE A 321 1.42 -3.17 -13.70
N GLY A 322 1.69 -1.90 -14.00
CA GLY A 322 2.97 -1.26 -13.66
C GLY A 322 3.20 -1.15 -12.15
N ALA A 323 2.17 -0.80 -11.37
CA ALA A 323 2.24 -0.72 -9.91
C ALA A 323 2.52 -2.10 -9.29
N LEU A 324 1.83 -3.15 -9.77
CA LEU A 324 2.04 -4.52 -9.34
C LEU A 324 3.48 -5.00 -9.63
N ASN A 325 3.97 -4.72 -10.85
CA ASN A 325 5.34 -5.07 -11.22
C ASN A 325 6.38 -4.40 -10.31
N GLY A 326 6.23 -3.11 -10.05
CA GLY A 326 7.11 -2.36 -9.15
C GLY A 326 7.05 -2.90 -7.72
N SER A 327 5.87 -3.23 -7.22
CA SER A 327 5.68 -3.83 -5.90
C SER A 327 6.38 -5.20 -5.80
N ILE A 328 6.16 -6.11 -6.74
CA ILE A 328 6.80 -7.45 -6.76
C ILE A 328 8.32 -7.30 -6.75
N LEU A 329 8.87 -6.41 -7.58
CA LEU A 329 10.31 -6.17 -7.65
C LEU A 329 10.88 -5.66 -6.33
N ALA A 330 10.26 -4.62 -5.76
CA ALA A 330 10.80 -3.93 -4.59
C ALA A 330 10.73 -4.78 -3.32
N THR A 331 9.61 -5.44 -3.09
CA THR A 331 9.30 -6.09 -1.81
C THR A 331 10.03 -7.42 -1.62
N ALA A 332 10.45 -8.09 -2.68
CA ALA A 332 11.30 -9.28 -2.59
C ALA A 332 12.65 -9.02 -1.85
N ARG A 333 13.07 -7.76 -1.78
CA ARG A 333 14.29 -7.35 -1.05
C ARG A 333 14.14 -7.45 0.46
N VAL A 334 12.93 -7.39 1.02
CA VAL A 334 12.72 -7.45 2.48
C VAL A 334 13.01 -8.85 3.02
N PRO A 335 12.33 -9.94 2.58
CA PRO A 335 12.65 -11.30 3.03
C PRO A 335 14.10 -11.69 2.67
N PHE A 336 14.63 -11.21 1.55
CA PHE A 336 16.03 -11.37 1.20
C PHE A 336 16.97 -10.76 2.23
N ALA A 337 16.73 -9.52 2.67
CA ALA A 337 17.54 -8.84 3.68
C ALA A 337 17.44 -9.53 5.05
N MET A 338 16.23 -9.95 5.44
CA MET A 338 16.03 -10.73 6.68
C MET A 338 16.83 -12.04 6.68
N ALA A 339 16.84 -12.74 5.54
CA ALA A 339 17.62 -13.98 5.38
C ALA A 339 19.13 -13.73 5.46
N LYS A 340 19.61 -12.62 4.88
CA LYS A 340 21.03 -12.20 4.99
C LYS A 340 21.42 -11.83 6.44
N ALA A 341 20.47 -11.29 7.21
CA ALA A 341 20.65 -11.00 8.63
C ALA A 341 20.50 -12.24 9.55
N ASN A 342 20.37 -13.45 9.00
CA ASN A 342 20.10 -14.72 9.70
C ASN A 342 18.81 -14.73 10.55
N LEU A 343 17.87 -13.82 10.25
CA LEU A 343 16.57 -13.72 10.92
C LEU A 343 15.45 -14.38 10.11
N PHE A 344 15.78 -15.09 9.03
CA PHE A 344 14.81 -15.80 8.19
C PHE A 344 15.44 -17.01 7.47
N PHE A 345 14.68 -17.74 6.67
CA PHE A 345 15.16 -18.90 5.92
C PHE A 345 16.33 -18.50 5.00
N LYS A 346 17.49 -19.16 5.17
CA LYS A 346 18.72 -18.84 4.42
C LYS A 346 18.55 -18.88 2.90
N ASP A 347 17.65 -19.72 2.40
CA ASP A 347 17.38 -19.85 0.97
C ASP A 347 16.80 -18.60 0.33
N LEU A 348 16.02 -17.80 1.09
CA LEU A 348 15.50 -16.52 0.64
C LEU A 348 16.61 -15.48 0.37
N GLY A 349 17.79 -15.66 1.00
CA GLY A 349 18.98 -14.86 0.77
C GLY A 349 19.81 -15.29 -0.45
N LYS A 350 19.36 -16.26 -1.27
CA LYS A 350 20.06 -16.70 -2.48
C LYS A 350 19.83 -15.75 -3.65
N VAL A 351 20.93 -15.45 -4.35
CA VAL A 351 20.91 -14.69 -5.61
C VAL A 351 21.03 -15.66 -6.77
N HIS A 352 20.21 -15.46 -7.80
CA HIS A 352 20.26 -16.30 -9.00
C HIS A 352 21.59 -16.09 -9.75
N PRO A 353 22.37 -17.16 -10.05
CA PRO A 353 23.73 -17.01 -10.59
C PRO A 353 23.77 -16.32 -11.96
N LYS A 354 22.74 -16.51 -12.79
CA LYS A 354 22.66 -15.93 -14.14
C LYS A 354 21.99 -14.54 -14.13
N TYR A 355 20.92 -14.37 -13.35
CA TYR A 355 20.08 -13.17 -13.44
C TYR A 355 20.35 -12.12 -12.36
N GLY A 356 21.10 -12.46 -11.30
CA GLY A 356 21.41 -11.55 -10.21
C GLY A 356 20.21 -11.15 -9.36
N THR A 357 19.10 -11.89 -9.43
CA THR A 357 17.84 -11.61 -8.75
C THR A 357 17.67 -12.42 -7.46
N PRO A 358 16.94 -11.92 -6.44
CA PRO A 358 16.58 -12.68 -5.25
C PRO A 358 15.44 -13.67 -5.59
N HIS A 359 15.73 -14.65 -6.43
CA HIS A 359 14.76 -15.51 -7.11
C HIS A 359 13.87 -16.31 -6.14
N VAL A 360 14.43 -16.82 -5.04
CA VAL A 360 13.63 -17.58 -4.04
C VAL A 360 12.64 -16.66 -3.35
N SER A 361 13.06 -15.46 -2.95
CA SER A 361 12.18 -14.46 -2.35
C SER A 361 11.05 -14.04 -3.31
N LEU A 362 11.36 -13.86 -4.60
CA LEU A 362 10.36 -13.55 -5.64
C LEU A 362 9.31 -14.66 -5.76
N ILE A 363 9.74 -15.93 -5.83
CA ILE A 363 8.82 -17.07 -5.95
C ILE A 363 7.94 -17.18 -4.70
N VAL A 364 8.53 -17.14 -3.52
CA VAL A 364 7.79 -17.30 -2.26
C VAL A 364 6.73 -16.20 -2.08
N GLN A 365 7.10 -14.93 -2.32
CA GLN A 365 6.11 -13.84 -2.23
C GLN A 365 5.04 -13.94 -3.31
N GLY A 366 5.40 -14.34 -4.55
CA GLY A 366 4.45 -14.51 -5.64
C GLY A 366 3.42 -15.61 -5.36
N ILE A 367 3.87 -16.77 -4.88
CA ILE A 367 2.97 -17.86 -4.46
C ILE A 367 2.05 -17.39 -3.33
N TRP A 368 2.62 -16.72 -2.31
CA TRP A 368 1.83 -16.25 -1.18
C TRP A 368 0.82 -15.18 -1.58
N SER A 369 1.18 -14.25 -2.48
CA SER A 369 0.23 -13.29 -3.04
C SER A 369 -0.92 -13.97 -3.79
N CYS A 370 -0.65 -15.04 -4.55
CA CYS A 370 -1.70 -15.84 -5.21
C CYS A 370 -2.63 -16.50 -4.19
N VAL A 371 -2.10 -17.00 -3.06
CA VAL A 371 -2.91 -17.54 -1.96
C VAL A 371 -3.81 -16.45 -1.37
N LEU A 372 -3.28 -15.25 -1.15
CA LEU A 372 -4.06 -14.13 -0.62
C LEU A 372 -5.16 -13.63 -1.59
N VAL A 373 -4.98 -13.75 -2.92
CA VAL A 373 -6.07 -13.51 -3.89
C VAL A 373 -7.27 -14.39 -3.61
N LEU A 374 -7.06 -15.65 -3.18
CA LEU A 374 -8.14 -16.57 -2.86
C LEU A 374 -8.85 -16.27 -1.55
N SER A 375 -8.25 -15.45 -0.65
CA SER A 375 -8.79 -15.17 0.67
C SER A 375 -10.03 -14.27 0.67
N GLY A 376 -10.25 -13.48 -0.39
CA GLY A 376 -11.39 -12.55 -0.41
C GLY A 376 -11.51 -11.74 -1.70
N SER A 377 -12.34 -10.69 -1.61
CA SER A 377 -12.51 -9.66 -2.63
C SER A 377 -11.40 -8.59 -2.52
N PHE A 378 -11.41 -7.63 -3.45
CA PHE A 378 -10.54 -6.46 -3.36
C PHE A 378 -10.69 -5.73 -2.02
N ASP A 379 -11.94 -5.46 -1.58
CA ASP A 379 -12.17 -4.71 -0.34
C ASP A 379 -11.73 -5.50 0.88
N THR A 380 -12.07 -6.80 0.97
CA THR A 380 -11.60 -7.69 2.04
C THR A 380 -10.08 -7.69 2.19
N ILE A 381 -9.36 -7.84 1.05
CA ILE A 381 -7.89 -7.89 1.05
C ILE A 381 -7.32 -6.56 1.50
N THR A 382 -7.83 -5.43 0.99
CA THR A 382 -7.34 -4.10 1.36
C THR A 382 -7.57 -3.77 2.82
N ASP A 383 -8.69 -4.21 3.40
CA ASP A 383 -9.07 -3.87 4.77
C ASP A 383 -8.15 -4.56 5.80
N TYR A 384 -7.86 -5.87 5.65
CA TYR A 384 -6.89 -6.52 6.55
C TYR A 384 -5.45 -6.05 6.31
N VAL A 385 -5.08 -5.66 5.08
CA VAL A 385 -3.76 -5.08 4.78
C VAL A 385 -3.58 -3.74 5.48
N ILE A 386 -4.58 -2.86 5.37
CA ILE A 386 -4.52 -1.53 5.99
C ILE A 386 -4.52 -1.64 7.51
N PHE A 387 -5.32 -2.52 8.09
CA PHE A 387 -5.28 -2.80 9.52
C PHE A 387 -3.85 -3.18 9.97
N ALA A 388 -3.22 -4.13 9.27
CA ALA A 388 -1.87 -4.57 9.59
C ALA A 388 -0.83 -3.45 9.41
N ALA A 389 -0.93 -2.65 8.33
CA ALA A 389 -0.02 -1.54 8.07
C ALA A 389 -0.13 -0.44 9.14
N TRP A 390 -1.36 -0.07 9.53
CA TRP A 390 -1.61 0.98 10.52
C TRP A 390 -1.12 0.62 11.91
N LEU A 391 -1.11 -0.66 12.28
CA LEU A 391 -0.48 -1.12 13.51
C LEU A 391 1.02 -0.73 13.55
N PHE A 392 1.73 -0.94 12.45
CA PHE A 392 3.15 -0.58 12.36
C PHE A 392 3.36 0.92 12.14
N TYR A 393 2.46 1.63 11.46
CA TYR A 393 2.54 3.08 11.36
C TYR A 393 2.37 3.75 12.73
N MET A 394 1.45 3.27 13.56
CA MET A 394 1.31 3.70 14.95
C MET A 394 2.59 3.47 15.74
N LEU A 395 3.16 2.27 15.66
CA LEU A 395 4.43 1.94 16.33
C LEU A 395 5.59 2.80 15.79
N GLY A 396 5.64 3.05 14.49
CA GLY A 396 6.65 3.93 13.87
C GLY A 396 6.56 5.36 14.39
N ALA A 397 5.36 5.90 14.52
CA ALA A 397 5.14 7.24 15.06
C ALA A 397 5.51 7.32 16.56
N PHE A 398 5.10 6.33 17.35
CA PHE A 398 5.50 6.24 18.76
C PHE A 398 7.03 6.11 18.90
N GLY A 399 7.67 5.45 17.94
CA GLY A 399 9.12 5.27 17.89
C GLY A 399 9.92 6.58 17.86
N VAL A 400 9.33 7.70 17.42
CA VAL A 400 10.00 9.01 17.46
C VAL A 400 10.27 9.44 18.90
N PHE A 401 9.32 9.20 19.83
CA PHE A 401 9.54 9.47 21.26
C PHE A 401 10.66 8.61 21.80
N VAL A 402 10.71 7.31 21.40
CA VAL A 402 11.77 6.38 21.80
C VAL A 402 13.12 6.83 21.28
N LEU A 403 13.21 7.21 19.99
CA LEU A 403 14.48 7.66 19.38
C LEU A 403 14.98 8.97 19.97
N ARG A 404 14.09 9.91 20.27
CA ARG A 404 14.49 11.17 20.92
C ARG A 404 15.08 10.95 22.33
N LYS A 405 14.61 9.90 23.03
CA LYS A 405 15.16 9.51 24.33
C LYS A 405 16.44 8.67 24.20
N LYS A 406 16.50 7.73 23.23
CA LYS A 406 17.66 6.82 23.08
C LYS A 406 18.83 7.46 22.35
N MET A 407 18.57 8.40 21.46
CA MET A 407 19.55 9.01 20.57
C MET A 407 19.41 10.57 20.60
N PRO A 408 19.59 11.21 21.78
CA PRO A 408 19.37 12.66 21.93
C PRO A 408 20.34 13.49 21.09
N ASP A 409 21.60 13.03 20.98
CA ASP A 409 22.72 13.77 20.37
C ASP A 409 22.85 13.57 18.85
N VAL A 410 22.06 12.64 18.27
CA VAL A 410 22.09 12.43 16.82
C VAL A 410 21.48 13.60 16.09
N GLU A 411 22.22 14.13 15.09
CA GLU A 411 21.77 15.20 14.24
C GLU A 411 20.44 14.85 13.53
N ARG A 412 19.48 15.76 13.60
CA ARG A 412 18.16 15.68 12.95
C ARG A 412 18.05 16.76 11.90
N PRO A 413 18.36 16.47 10.63
CA PRO A 413 18.24 17.44 9.53
C PRO A 413 16.82 18.00 9.38
N TYR A 414 15.83 17.17 9.73
CA TYR A 414 14.44 17.57 9.86
C TYR A 414 13.90 17.13 11.23
N LYS A 415 13.19 18.04 11.90
CA LYS A 415 12.48 17.76 13.16
C LYS A 415 10.99 17.89 12.90
N VAL A 416 10.21 16.89 13.30
CA VAL A 416 8.75 16.93 13.10
C VAL A 416 8.16 18.17 13.76
N TRP A 417 7.41 18.92 12.94
CA TRP A 417 6.75 20.13 13.38
C TRP A 417 5.70 19.82 14.45
N GLY A 418 5.57 20.69 15.46
CA GLY A 418 4.59 20.52 16.53
C GLY A 418 4.85 19.38 17.51
N TYR A 419 6.07 18.89 17.60
CA TYR A 419 6.44 17.90 18.64
C TYR A 419 6.21 18.48 20.06
N PRO A 420 5.66 17.73 21.02
CA PRO A 420 5.28 16.31 20.96
C PRO A 420 3.87 16.06 20.43
N TYR A 421 3.07 17.08 20.17
CA TYR A 421 1.64 16.97 19.88
C TYR A 421 1.36 16.26 18.55
N THR A 422 2.08 16.60 17.48
CA THR A 422 1.86 16.01 16.15
C THR A 422 2.04 14.48 16.14
N PRO A 423 3.14 13.89 16.66
CA PRO A 423 3.23 12.45 16.79
C PRO A 423 2.20 11.84 17.74
N ALA A 424 1.85 12.54 18.85
CA ALA A 424 0.85 12.05 19.79
C ALA A 424 -0.54 11.97 19.16
N ILE A 425 -0.96 13.00 18.40
CA ILE A 425 -2.24 13.00 17.66
C ILE A 425 -2.26 11.82 16.66
N PHE A 426 -1.19 11.61 15.92
CA PHE A 426 -1.11 10.47 14.98
C PHE A 426 -1.24 9.12 15.70
N VAL A 427 -0.54 8.93 16.82
CA VAL A 427 -0.63 7.69 17.62
C VAL A 427 -2.03 7.47 18.17
N ILE A 428 -2.64 8.52 18.74
CA ILE A 428 -4.01 8.43 19.29
C ILE A 428 -5.01 8.12 18.17
N PHE A 429 -4.93 8.85 17.06
CA PHE A 429 -5.80 8.60 15.90
C PHE A 429 -5.63 7.15 15.38
N SER A 430 -4.39 6.70 15.19
CA SER A 430 -4.10 5.35 14.73
C SER A 430 -4.65 4.28 15.68
N PHE A 431 -4.53 4.50 16.99
CA PHE A 431 -5.09 3.61 17.99
C PHE A 431 -6.62 3.55 17.89
N LEU A 432 -7.29 4.72 17.82
CA LEU A 432 -8.75 4.78 17.68
C LEU A 432 -9.21 4.14 16.36
N PHE A 433 -8.49 4.34 15.27
CA PHE A 433 -8.76 3.70 13.98
C PHE A 433 -8.66 2.17 14.07
N LEU A 434 -7.61 1.64 14.71
CA LEU A 434 -7.43 0.20 14.90
C LEU A 434 -8.52 -0.40 15.79
N VAL A 435 -8.91 0.29 16.88
CA VAL A 435 -10.03 -0.14 17.75
C VAL A 435 -11.34 -0.15 16.95
N ASN A 436 -11.61 0.91 16.19
CA ASN A 436 -12.78 0.96 15.32
C ASN A 436 -12.78 -0.21 14.31
N SER A 437 -11.66 -0.48 13.66
CA SER A 437 -11.54 -1.60 12.70
C SER A 437 -11.84 -2.95 13.35
N VAL A 438 -11.38 -3.19 14.59
CA VAL A 438 -11.68 -4.41 15.32
C VAL A 438 -13.18 -4.53 15.65
N ILE A 439 -13.84 -3.43 15.97
CA ILE A 439 -15.27 -3.42 16.34
C ILE A 439 -16.14 -3.52 15.08
N SER A 440 -15.82 -2.76 14.04
CA SER A 440 -16.67 -2.60 12.85
C SER A 440 -16.46 -3.68 11.79
N ASP A 441 -15.25 -4.25 11.75
CA ASP A 441 -14.86 -5.31 10.82
C ASP A 441 -13.91 -6.31 11.51
N THR A 442 -14.46 -7.00 12.50
CA THR A 442 -13.72 -7.97 13.32
C THR A 442 -13.05 -9.05 12.46
N SER A 443 -13.70 -9.50 11.41
CA SER A 443 -13.20 -10.57 10.53
C SER A 443 -11.89 -10.16 9.85
N ASN A 444 -11.86 -9.03 9.18
CA ASN A 444 -10.67 -8.54 8.48
C ASN A 444 -9.57 -8.12 9.47
N ALA A 445 -9.92 -7.51 10.61
CA ALA A 445 -8.96 -7.18 11.66
C ALA A 445 -8.29 -8.43 12.22
N MET A 446 -9.08 -9.50 12.52
CA MET A 446 -8.54 -10.77 12.99
C MET A 446 -7.69 -11.48 11.94
N MET A 447 -8.07 -11.44 10.66
CA MET A 447 -7.23 -11.95 9.57
C MET A 447 -5.85 -11.28 9.56
N GLY A 448 -5.81 -9.96 9.65
CA GLY A 448 -4.56 -9.20 9.76
C GLY A 448 -3.73 -9.61 10.98
N LEU A 449 -4.35 -9.72 12.16
CA LEU A 449 -3.67 -10.14 13.39
C LEU A 449 -3.15 -11.58 13.33
N ILE A 450 -3.92 -12.52 12.80
CA ILE A 450 -3.50 -13.92 12.62
C ILE A 450 -2.28 -14.01 11.72
N LEU A 451 -2.29 -13.30 10.59
CA LEU A 451 -1.16 -13.27 9.66
C LEU A 451 0.10 -12.67 10.29
N ILE A 452 -0.04 -11.62 11.11
CA ILE A 452 1.06 -11.05 11.89
C ILE A 452 1.55 -12.04 12.95
N ALA A 453 0.63 -12.62 13.73
CA ALA A 453 0.93 -13.52 14.84
C ALA A 453 1.57 -14.83 14.38
N ALA A 454 1.28 -15.29 13.16
CA ALA A 454 1.94 -16.45 12.55
C ALA A 454 3.48 -16.29 12.45
N GLY A 455 4.00 -15.07 12.56
CA GLY A 455 5.43 -14.80 12.68
C GLY A 455 6.04 -15.16 14.03
N LEU A 456 5.24 -15.22 15.11
CA LEU A 456 5.76 -15.46 16.45
C LEU A 456 6.44 -16.83 16.64
N PRO A 457 5.83 -17.96 16.22
CA PRO A 457 6.48 -19.26 16.28
C PRO A 457 7.78 -19.30 15.47
N MET A 458 7.79 -18.65 14.30
CA MET A 458 8.96 -18.59 13.44
C MET A 458 10.09 -17.76 14.07
N TYR A 459 9.76 -16.64 14.75
CA TYR A 459 10.75 -15.87 15.50
C TYR A 459 11.38 -16.70 16.63
N LEU A 460 10.57 -17.42 17.39
CA LEU A 460 11.05 -18.28 18.46
C LEU A 460 11.98 -19.36 17.92
N PHE A 461 11.61 -20.00 16.81
CA PHE A 461 12.45 -21.00 16.14
C PHE A 461 13.83 -20.42 15.77
N TRP A 462 13.89 -19.23 15.16
CA TRP A 462 15.17 -18.60 14.81
C TRP A 462 15.98 -18.19 16.02
N LYS A 463 15.35 -17.65 17.04
CA LYS A 463 16.01 -17.24 18.29
C LYS A 463 16.65 -18.42 19.02
N TYR A 464 16.00 -19.58 19.03
CA TYR A 464 16.57 -20.80 19.63
C TYR A 464 17.69 -21.39 18.79
N LYS A 465 17.58 -21.37 17.48
CA LYS A 465 18.60 -21.87 16.56
C LYS A 465 19.90 -21.06 16.61
N ASP A 466 19.80 -19.74 16.76
CA ASP A 466 20.97 -18.85 16.84
C ASP A 466 21.74 -18.99 18.19
N ARG A 467 21.03 -19.36 19.27
CA ARG A 467 21.71 -19.66 20.56
C ARG A 467 22.64 -20.87 20.48
N GLY A 468 22.44 -21.74 19.49
CA GLY A 468 23.33 -22.89 19.24
C GLY A 468 24.55 -22.57 18.36
N ASN A 469 24.59 -21.44 17.68
CA ASN A 469 25.68 -20.97 16.83
C ASN A 469 26.19 -19.61 17.35
N ASN A 470 27.07 -19.65 18.37
CA ASN A 470 27.76 -18.47 18.89
C ASN A 470 28.66 -17.83 17.80
N SER A 471 28.11 -16.95 16.98
CA SER A 471 28.86 -15.93 16.23
C SER A 471 27.90 -14.97 15.52
N VAL A 472 27.52 -13.91 16.21
CA VAL A 472 26.87 -12.77 15.55
C VAL A 472 27.94 -11.69 15.38
N PRO A 473 28.22 -11.23 14.14
CA PRO A 473 28.94 -9.97 13.96
C PRO A 473 28.02 -8.83 14.38
N THR A 474 28.48 -8.02 15.33
CA THR A 474 27.75 -6.86 15.90
C THR A 474 27.82 -5.61 15.02
N ASP A 475 28.32 -5.70 13.79
CA ASP A 475 28.56 -4.56 12.92
C ASP A 475 27.74 -4.65 11.60
N VAL A 476 26.55 -4.04 11.61
CA VAL A 476 25.90 -3.45 10.41
C VAL A 476 25.18 -2.17 10.80
#